data_8814be10566c2824d044cf13d4434349
#
_entry.id   8814be10566c2824d044cf13d4434349
#
_cell.length_a   1.000
_cell.length_b   1.000
_cell.length_c   1.000
_cell.angle_alpha   90.00
_cell.angle_beta   90.00
_cell.angle_gamma   90.00
#
_symmetry.space_group_name_H-M   'P 1'
#
loop_
_entity.id
_entity.type
_entity.pdbx_description
1 polymer ?
#
loop_
_entity_poly.entity_id
_entity_poly.type
_entity_poly.pdbx_seq_one_letter_code
_entity_poly.pdbx_strand_id
1 'polypeptide(L)'
;MSALFEPISRRTLLRGMATATAMVALHPFSARAAGNQAHLRLMETTDIHVNVFPYDYYADKPNDTMGLARTASIIDAIRAESTNSMLIDNGDFLQGNPMGDYIAYERGMQDGDVHPVIKAMNVLGYDVGTLGNHEFNYGLDFMHKVLAGANFPYVCANLTTGALADDPTKDDLMIRPYLIQEQTITDGDGNKSPVKIGFIGFVPPQIMVW
;
A
#
# COMPACT_ATOMS: atom_id res chain seq x y z
N MET A 1 -39.14 6.26 29.05
CA MET A 1 -38.35 5.00 29.07
C MET A 1 -37.06 5.26 28.36
N SER A 2 -35.99 5.55 29.08
CA SER A 2 -34.67 5.86 28.56
C SER A 2 -33.86 4.58 28.67
N ALA A 3 -33.47 4.01 27.51
CA ALA A 3 -32.58 2.88 27.49
C ALA A 3 -31.15 3.38 27.77
N LEU A 4 -30.64 3.01 28.94
CA LEU A 4 -29.25 3.27 29.36
C LEU A 4 -28.30 2.43 28.52
N PHE A 5 -27.48 3.08 27.70
CA PHE A 5 -26.30 2.45 27.09
C PHE A 5 -25.24 2.23 28.18
N GLU A 6 -25.03 0.99 28.60
CA GLU A 6 -23.88 0.66 29.43
C GLU A 6 -22.58 0.79 28.61
N PRO A 7 -21.51 1.42 29.15
CA PRO A 7 -20.26 1.54 28.44
C PRO A 7 -19.57 0.18 28.32
N ILE A 8 -19.33 -0.26 27.10
CA ILE A 8 -18.58 -1.49 26.81
C ILE A 8 -17.14 -1.33 27.32
N SER A 9 -16.69 -2.21 28.19
CA SER A 9 -15.34 -2.15 28.74
C SER A 9 -14.28 -2.44 27.67
N ARG A 10 -13.10 -1.80 27.77
CA ARG A 10 -11.96 -2.04 26.86
C ARG A 10 -11.57 -3.52 26.76
N ARG A 11 -11.74 -4.28 27.85
CA ARG A 11 -11.50 -5.74 27.86
C ARG A 11 -12.53 -6.53 27.04
N THR A 12 -13.77 -6.10 27.01
CA THR A 12 -14.83 -6.72 26.21
C THR A 12 -14.63 -6.43 24.74
N LEU A 13 -14.17 -5.21 24.38
CA LEU A 13 -13.82 -4.84 23.01
C LEU A 13 -12.62 -5.66 22.49
N LEU A 14 -11.54 -5.78 23.29
CA LEU A 14 -10.36 -6.55 22.93
C LEU A 14 -10.62 -8.05 22.80
N ARG A 15 -11.51 -8.62 23.63
CA ARG A 15 -11.93 -10.02 23.51
C ARG A 15 -12.80 -10.27 22.26
N GLY A 16 -13.65 -9.30 21.90
CA GLY A 16 -14.45 -9.35 20.67
C GLY A 16 -13.59 -9.27 19.42
N MET A 17 -12.54 -8.44 19.42
CA MET A 17 -11.60 -8.33 18.29
C MET A 17 -10.72 -9.58 18.15
N ALA A 18 -10.27 -10.18 19.26
CA ALA A 18 -9.45 -11.40 19.20
C ALA A 18 -10.23 -12.60 18.65
N THR A 19 -11.52 -12.71 18.92
CA THR A 19 -12.38 -13.77 18.37
C THR A 19 -12.74 -13.52 16.91
N ALA A 20 -12.88 -12.27 16.47
CA ALA A 20 -13.12 -11.95 15.06
C ALA A 20 -11.89 -12.22 14.19
N THR A 21 -10.69 -11.89 14.68
CA THR A 21 -9.44 -12.14 13.96
C THR A 21 -9.13 -13.63 13.81
N ALA A 22 -9.46 -14.45 14.82
CA ALA A 22 -9.27 -15.91 14.76
C ALA A 22 -10.22 -16.61 13.78
N MET A 23 -11.43 -16.07 13.55
CA MET A 23 -12.37 -16.64 12.58
C MET A 23 -12.00 -16.31 11.12
N VAL A 24 -11.31 -15.19 10.86
CA VAL A 24 -10.86 -14.85 9.50
C VAL A 24 -9.65 -15.70 9.08
N ALA A 25 -8.82 -16.15 10.03
CA ALA A 25 -7.64 -16.96 9.74
C ALA A 25 -7.90 -18.46 9.47
N LEU A 26 -9.12 -18.97 9.70
CA LEU A 26 -9.42 -20.40 9.64
C LEU A 26 -10.25 -20.85 8.42
N HIS A 27 -10.61 -19.94 7.52
CA HIS A 27 -11.30 -20.34 6.29
C HIS A 27 -10.42 -20.00 5.10
N PRO A 28 -9.88 -20.98 4.39
CA PRO A 28 -9.37 -20.74 3.06
C PRO A 28 -10.60 -20.35 2.22
N PHE A 29 -10.77 -19.05 1.98
CA PHE A 29 -11.75 -18.57 1.03
C PHE A 29 -11.27 -18.91 -0.39
N SER A 30 -11.38 -20.16 -0.77
CA SER A 30 -11.46 -20.51 -2.17
C SER A 30 -12.89 -20.20 -2.66
N ALA A 31 -13.27 -18.94 -2.60
CA ALA A 31 -14.50 -18.48 -3.24
C ALA A 31 -14.28 -18.54 -4.74
N ARG A 32 -14.53 -19.70 -5.33
CA ARG A 32 -14.63 -19.80 -6.77
C ARG A 32 -15.90 -19.08 -7.20
N ALA A 33 -15.77 -18.11 -8.10
CA ALA A 33 -16.93 -17.47 -8.69
C ALA A 33 -17.81 -18.54 -9.36
N ALA A 34 -19.13 -18.47 -9.17
CA ALA A 34 -20.06 -19.38 -9.81
C ALA A 34 -20.61 -18.73 -11.08
N GLY A 35 -20.54 -19.45 -12.19
CA GLY A 35 -21.14 -18.99 -13.45
C GLY A 35 -20.58 -17.65 -13.92
N ASN A 36 -21.45 -16.71 -14.25
CA ASN A 36 -21.14 -15.37 -14.75
C ASN A 36 -20.66 -14.37 -13.67
N GLN A 37 -20.31 -14.83 -12.49
CA GLN A 37 -19.73 -14.00 -11.44
C GLN A 37 -18.20 -14.06 -11.49
N ALA A 38 -17.56 -12.92 -11.25
CA ALA A 38 -16.13 -12.82 -11.13
C ALA A 38 -15.74 -12.30 -9.73
N HIS A 39 -14.66 -12.86 -9.18
CA HIS A 39 -14.06 -12.39 -7.92
C HIS A 39 -12.73 -11.73 -8.21
N LEU A 40 -12.51 -10.53 -7.71
CA LEU A 40 -11.23 -9.87 -7.69
C LEU A 40 -10.69 -9.89 -6.26
N ARG A 41 -9.49 -10.43 -6.06
CA ARG A 41 -8.74 -10.36 -4.82
C ARG A 41 -7.88 -9.10 -4.81
N LEU A 42 -8.23 -8.12 -4.00
CA LEU A 42 -7.39 -6.95 -3.76
C LEU A 42 -6.51 -7.21 -2.54
N MET A 43 -5.19 -7.15 -2.73
CA MET A 43 -4.18 -7.21 -1.69
C MET A 43 -3.64 -5.80 -1.46
N GLU A 44 -3.41 -5.46 -0.21
CA GLU A 44 -2.90 -4.16 0.20
C GLU A 44 -1.73 -4.33 1.17
N THR A 45 -0.69 -3.52 0.97
CA THR A 45 0.35 -3.26 1.95
C THR A 45 0.29 -1.82 2.41
N THR A 46 0.76 -1.57 3.61
CA THR A 46 0.90 -0.25 4.22
C THR A 46 2.09 -0.26 5.16
N ASP A 47 2.66 0.89 5.45
CA ASP A 47 3.69 1.05 6.49
C ASP A 47 4.89 0.09 6.32
N ILE A 48 5.38 -0.06 5.10
CA ILE A 48 6.54 -0.93 4.81
C ILE A 48 7.81 -0.38 5.49
N HIS A 49 7.95 0.95 5.58
CA HIS A 49 9.06 1.62 6.29
C HIS A 49 10.44 1.05 5.94
N VAL A 50 10.69 0.83 4.63
CA VAL A 50 11.92 0.22 4.09
C VAL A 50 12.26 -1.17 4.68
N ASN A 51 11.33 -1.82 5.40
CA ASN A 51 11.54 -3.18 5.89
C ASN A 51 11.42 -4.20 4.75
N VAL A 52 12.44 -4.26 3.91
CA VAL A 52 12.49 -5.17 2.75
C VAL A 52 12.85 -6.59 3.18
N PHE A 53 13.84 -6.73 4.04
CA PHE A 53 14.36 -8.02 4.49
C PHE A 53 13.84 -8.41 5.88
N PRO A 54 13.83 -9.70 6.23
CA PRO A 54 13.51 -10.18 7.57
C PRO A 54 14.68 -9.92 8.54
N TYR A 55 14.97 -8.66 8.78
CA TYR A 55 16.11 -8.19 9.56
C TYR A 55 15.80 -6.93 10.33
N ASP A 56 16.01 -6.96 11.63
CA ASP A 56 15.88 -5.81 12.52
C ASP A 56 17.21 -5.04 12.53
N TYR A 57 17.26 -3.93 11.78
CA TYR A 57 18.45 -3.09 11.65
C TYR A 57 18.80 -2.31 12.93
N TYR A 58 17.83 -2.11 13.85
CA TYR A 58 18.10 -1.48 15.14
C TYR A 58 18.71 -2.48 16.14
N ALA A 59 18.26 -3.71 16.12
CA ALA A 59 18.77 -4.77 16.99
C ALA A 59 19.94 -5.55 16.38
N ASP A 60 20.29 -5.25 15.11
CA ASP A 60 21.36 -5.89 14.32
C ASP A 60 21.27 -7.42 14.31
N LYS A 61 20.06 -7.94 14.00
CA LYS A 61 19.81 -9.39 13.99
C LYS A 61 18.67 -9.79 13.04
N PRO A 62 18.65 -11.04 12.57
CA PRO A 62 17.50 -11.58 11.84
C PRO A 62 16.21 -11.49 12.66
N ASN A 63 15.11 -11.16 12.00
CA ASN A 63 13.78 -11.11 12.57
C ASN A 63 12.74 -11.64 11.58
N ASP A 64 12.26 -12.84 11.85
CA ASP A 64 11.29 -13.53 10.98
C ASP A 64 9.86 -12.99 11.06
N THR A 65 9.59 -11.98 11.89
CA THR A 65 8.25 -11.39 12.02
C THR A 65 8.05 -10.13 11.18
N MET A 66 9.05 -9.74 10.38
CA MET A 66 9.03 -8.53 9.55
C MET A 66 9.65 -8.76 8.17
N GLY A 67 9.48 -7.77 7.30
CA GLY A 67 10.10 -7.71 5.98
C GLY A 67 9.17 -8.07 4.82
N LEU A 68 9.17 -7.19 3.81
CA LEU A 68 8.37 -7.35 2.59
C LEU A 68 8.71 -8.67 1.86
N ALA A 69 9.97 -9.13 1.95
CA ALA A 69 10.38 -10.42 1.40
C ALA A 69 9.63 -11.62 1.99
N ARG A 70 9.17 -11.53 3.25
CA ARG A 70 8.32 -12.57 3.84
C ARG A 70 6.87 -12.43 3.39
N THR A 71 6.39 -11.20 3.29
CA THR A 71 5.05 -10.89 2.74
C THR A 71 4.92 -11.38 1.30
N ALA A 72 6.02 -11.40 0.54
CA ALA A 72 6.06 -11.91 -0.84
C ALA A 72 5.50 -13.32 -0.96
N SER A 73 5.86 -14.23 -0.03
CA SER A 73 5.36 -15.60 -0.04
C SER A 73 3.84 -15.69 0.17
N ILE A 74 3.27 -14.76 0.94
CA ILE A 74 1.82 -14.68 1.17
C ILE A 74 1.13 -14.14 -0.08
N ILE A 75 1.70 -13.09 -0.71
CA ILE A 75 1.21 -12.52 -1.96
C ILE A 75 1.18 -13.59 -3.05
N ASP A 76 2.27 -14.35 -3.21
CA ASP A 76 2.37 -15.41 -4.21
C ASP A 76 1.35 -16.54 -3.96
N ALA A 77 1.15 -16.94 -2.70
CA ALA A 77 0.14 -17.93 -2.34
C ALA A 77 -1.29 -17.44 -2.70
N ILE A 78 -1.61 -16.17 -2.38
CA ILE A 78 -2.90 -15.58 -2.72
C ILE A 78 -3.10 -15.48 -4.23
N ARG A 79 -2.06 -15.12 -4.99
CA ARG A 79 -2.10 -15.07 -6.45
C ARG A 79 -2.33 -16.45 -7.05
N ALA A 80 -1.70 -17.49 -6.48
CA ALA A 80 -1.90 -18.85 -6.93
C ALA A 80 -3.33 -19.37 -6.71
N GLU A 81 -4.03 -18.88 -5.69
CA GLU A 81 -5.41 -19.23 -5.37
C GLU A 81 -6.45 -18.40 -6.14
N SER A 82 -6.05 -17.24 -6.68
CA SER A 82 -6.97 -16.24 -7.21
C SER A 82 -6.84 -16.11 -8.73
N THR A 83 -7.94 -16.28 -9.46
CA THR A 83 -7.96 -16.05 -10.92
C THR A 83 -7.71 -14.59 -11.28
N ASN A 84 -8.21 -13.67 -10.43
CA ASN A 84 -8.03 -12.24 -10.61
C ASN A 84 -7.51 -11.65 -9.29
N SER A 85 -6.40 -10.93 -9.35
CA SER A 85 -5.83 -10.26 -8.19
C SER A 85 -5.15 -8.96 -8.57
N MET A 86 -5.11 -8.03 -7.62
CA MET A 86 -4.34 -6.79 -7.68
C MET A 86 -3.59 -6.60 -6.36
N LEU A 87 -2.46 -5.91 -6.44
CA LEU A 87 -1.63 -5.56 -5.28
C LEU A 87 -1.42 -4.05 -5.26
N ILE A 88 -1.83 -3.40 -4.18
CA ILE A 88 -1.69 -1.96 -3.98
C ILE A 88 -0.89 -1.64 -2.72
N ASP A 89 -0.39 -0.41 -2.65
CA ASP A 89 0.31 0.11 -1.46
C ASP A 89 -0.35 1.39 -0.96
N ASN A 90 -0.59 1.48 0.35
CA ASN A 90 -1.26 2.62 0.98
C ASN A 90 -0.28 3.63 1.60
N GLY A 91 0.99 3.60 1.20
CA GLY A 91 2.01 4.56 1.62
C GLY A 91 2.78 4.18 2.88
N ASP A 92 3.60 5.11 3.35
CA ASP A 92 4.57 4.95 4.44
C ASP A 92 5.60 3.83 4.16
N PHE A 93 6.08 3.78 2.91
CA PHE A 93 7.09 2.79 2.52
C PHE A 93 8.53 3.31 2.62
N LEU A 94 8.76 4.65 2.65
CA LEU A 94 10.07 5.23 2.34
C LEU A 94 10.96 5.49 3.55
N GLN A 95 10.41 5.86 4.71
CA GLN A 95 11.19 6.22 5.91
C GLN A 95 10.76 5.38 7.10
N GLY A 96 11.69 4.97 7.97
CA GLY A 96 11.37 4.31 9.24
C GLY A 96 12.35 3.24 9.70
N ASN A 97 13.47 3.01 8.99
CA ASN A 97 14.54 2.15 9.49
C ASN A 97 15.93 2.61 9.03
N PRO A 98 17.02 2.11 9.64
CA PRO A 98 18.40 2.52 9.33
C PRO A 98 18.80 2.34 7.87
N MET A 99 18.23 1.39 7.12
CA MET A 99 18.53 1.25 5.69
C MET A 99 18.00 2.44 4.90
N GLY A 100 16.81 2.96 5.24
CA GLY A 100 16.25 4.16 4.63
C GLY A 100 17.11 5.39 4.91
N ASP A 101 17.47 5.60 6.17
CA ASP A 101 18.32 6.72 6.61
C ASP A 101 19.69 6.67 5.93
N TYR A 102 20.32 5.51 5.86
CA TYR A 102 21.58 5.34 5.17
C TYR A 102 21.52 5.73 3.69
N ILE A 103 20.46 5.32 2.98
CA ILE A 103 20.31 5.65 1.56
C ILE A 103 20.01 7.14 1.38
N ALA A 104 19.21 7.73 2.27
CA ALA A 104 18.83 9.13 2.14
C ALA A 104 19.98 10.09 2.50
N TYR A 105 20.71 9.83 3.58
CA TYR A 105 21.65 10.78 4.15
C TYR A 105 23.12 10.48 3.86
N GLU A 106 23.49 9.20 3.73
CA GLU A 106 24.89 8.80 3.61
C GLU A 106 25.27 8.40 2.19
N ARG A 107 24.61 7.36 1.64
CA ARG A 107 24.91 6.87 0.31
C ARG A 107 24.43 7.81 -0.79
N GLY A 108 23.26 8.39 -0.62
CA GLY A 108 22.55 9.10 -1.67
C GLY A 108 21.99 8.15 -2.76
N MET A 109 21.16 8.71 -3.65
CA MET A 109 20.71 8.06 -4.89
C MET A 109 21.38 8.73 -6.10
N GLN A 110 22.08 7.93 -6.90
CA GLN A 110 22.65 8.35 -8.17
C GLN A 110 21.62 8.27 -9.29
N ASP A 111 21.90 8.92 -10.43
CA ASP A 111 21.05 8.83 -11.61
C ASP A 111 20.94 7.38 -12.09
N GLY A 112 19.71 6.90 -12.26
CA GLY A 112 19.42 5.52 -12.65
C GLY A 112 19.34 4.53 -11.48
N ASP A 113 19.60 4.95 -10.25
CA ASP A 113 19.36 4.10 -9.08
C ASP A 113 17.87 3.87 -8.88
N VAL A 114 17.54 2.64 -8.46
CA VAL A 114 16.21 2.31 -7.95
C VAL A 114 16.32 2.03 -6.46
N HIS A 115 15.57 2.77 -5.66
CA HIS A 115 15.55 2.58 -4.20
C HIS A 115 15.19 1.13 -3.84
N PRO A 116 15.84 0.49 -2.85
CA PRO A 116 15.61 -0.93 -2.51
C PRO A 116 14.15 -1.31 -2.26
N VAL A 117 13.37 -0.45 -1.58
CA VAL A 117 11.95 -0.73 -1.36
C VAL A 117 11.18 -0.71 -2.68
N ILE A 118 11.44 0.25 -3.56
CA ILE A 118 10.82 0.32 -4.90
C ILE A 118 11.23 -0.87 -5.76
N LYS A 119 12.50 -1.28 -5.69
CA LYS A 119 12.96 -2.48 -6.40
C LYS A 119 12.20 -3.73 -5.94
N ALA A 120 11.98 -3.88 -4.65
CA ALA A 120 11.20 -4.99 -4.11
C ALA A 120 9.72 -4.91 -4.55
N MET A 121 9.11 -3.72 -4.49
CA MET A 121 7.74 -3.49 -4.97
C MET A 121 7.61 -3.76 -6.47
N ASN A 122 8.58 -3.34 -7.30
CA ASN A 122 8.61 -3.64 -8.73
C ASN A 122 8.66 -5.14 -9.01
N VAL A 123 9.47 -5.90 -8.25
CA VAL A 123 9.57 -7.36 -8.37
C VAL A 123 8.25 -8.04 -7.97
N LEU A 124 7.58 -7.52 -6.94
CA LEU A 124 6.29 -8.03 -6.49
C LEU A 124 5.12 -7.66 -7.42
N GLY A 125 5.33 -6.75 -8.37
CA GLY A 125 4.32 -6.35 -9.34
C GLY A 125 3.14 -5.63 -8.68
N TYR A 126 3.43 -4.52 -8.01
CA TYR A 126 2.39 -3.61 -7.54
C TYR A 126 1.66 -2.97 -8.71
N ASP A 127 0.35 -2.81 -8.58
CA ASP A 127 -0.50 -2.20 -9.60
C ASP A 127 -0.62 -0.69 -9.43
N VAL A 128 -0.73 -0.21 -8.18
CA VAL A 128 -0.88 1.21 -7.81
C VAL A 128 -0.34 1.44 -6.41
N GLY A 129 0.24 2.61 -6.16
CA GLY A 129 0.58 3.07 -4.82
C GLY A 129 -0.03 4.45 -4.52
N THR A 130 -0.14 4.79 -3.25
CA THR A 130 -0.34 6.15 -2.79
C THR A 130 0.83 6.58 -1.90
N LEU A 131 0.79 7.82 -1.39
CA LEU A 131 1.77 8.34 -0.46
C LEU A 131 1.16 8.38 0.93
N GLY A 132 1.96 8.09 1.95
CA GLY A 132 1.68 8.40 3.33
C GLY A 132 2.48 9.63 3.78
N ASN A 133 2.60 9.84 5.08
CA ASN A 133 3.34 10.98 5.60
C ASN A 133 4.86 10.76 5.59
N HIS A 134 5.32 9.53 5.68
CA HIS A 134 6.75 9.21 5.74
C HIS A 134 7.47 9.32 4.39
N GLU A 135 6.78 9.47 3.30
CA GLU A 135 7.38 9.76 1.99
C GLU A 135 8.01 11.15 1.94
N PHE A 136 7.56 12.09 2.79
CA PHE A 136 8.03 13.48 2.80
C PHE A 136 9.23 13.74 3.71
N ASN A 137 9.58 12.83 4.62
CA ASN A 137 10.58 13.05 5.67
C ASN A 137 12.00 13.28 5.13
N TYR A 138 12.36 12.70 3.99
CA TYR A 138 13.66 12.90 3.35
C TYR A 138 13.69 14.06 2.34
N GLY A 139 12.59 14.83 2.24
CA GLY A 139 12.43 15.94 1.32
C GLY A 139 11.94 15.52 -0.07
N LEU A 140 11.37 16.50 -0.79
CA LEU A 140 10.69 16.26 -2.06
C LEU A 140 11.62 15.77 -3.16
N ASP A 141 12.84 16.29 -3.24
CA ASP A 141 13.81 15.88 -4.27
C ASP A 141 14.15 14.39 -4.13
N PHE A 142 14.34 13.91 -2.90
CA PHE A 142 14.60 12.50 -2.65
C PHE A 142 13.35 11.65 -2.98
N MET A 143 12.18 12.07 -2.52
CA MET A 143 10.92 11.41 -2.84
C MET A 143 10.72 11.26 -4.35
N HIS A 144 10.89 12.33 -5.12
CA HIS A 144 10.74 12.28 -6.58
C HIS A 144 11.72 11.31 -7.24
N LYS A 145 12.99 11.27 -6.80
CA LYS A 145 13.95 10.29 -7.28
C LYS A 145 13.54 8.86 -7.00
N VAL A 146 13.00 8.61 -5.80
CA VAL A 146 12.51 7.29 -5.41
C VAL A 146 11.31 6.88 -6.25
N LEU A 147 10.30 7.75 -6.37
CA LEU A 147 9.08 7.46 -7.16
C LEU A 147 9.38 7.23 -8.64
N ALA A 148 10.38 7.93 -9.19
CA ALA A 148 10.81 7.75 -10.59
C ALA A 148 11.34 6.34 -10.88
N GLY A 149 11.79 5.59 -9.87
CA GLY A 149 12.23 4.21 -10.00
C GLY A 149 11.10 3.17 -10.03
N ALA A 150 9.85 3.57 -9.74
CA ALA A 150 8.71 2.65 -9.75
C ALA A 150 8.24 2.36 -11.18
N ASN A 151 7.90 1.10 -11.45
CA ASN A 151 7.30 0.67 -12.71
C ASN A 151 5.76 0.61 -12.64
N PHE A 152 5.17 1.12 -11.57
CA PHE A 152 3.75 1.27 -11.34
C PHE A 152 3.43 2.72 -10.94
N PRO A 153 2.17 3.18 -11.14
CA PRO A 153 1.77 4.56 -10.86
C PRO A 153 1.50 4.81 -9.38
N TYR A 154 1.77 6.05 -8.95
CA TYR A 154 1.29 6.60 -7.68
C TYR A 154 0.15 7.59 -7.92
N VAL A 155 -0.80 7.67 -6.97
CA VAL A 155 -1.94 8.60 -6.98
C VAL A 155 -2.04 9.33 -5.65
N CYS A 156 -2.33 10.66 -5.69
CA CYS A 156 -2.68 11.43 -4.50
C CYS A 156 -3.46 12.68 -4.92
N ALA A 157 -4.72 12.79 -4.50
CA ALA A 157 -5.63 13.79 -5.02
C ALA A 157 -5.55 15.15 -4.32
N ASN A 158 -4.95 15.21 -3.14
CA ASN A 158 -4.86 16.43 -2.34
C ASN A 158 -3.42 16.93 -2.17
N LEU A 159 -2.52 16.59 -3.07
CA LEU A 159 -1.12 17.02 -3.05
C LEU A 159 -0.85 17.99 -4.19
N THR A 160 -0.74 19.27 -3.86
CA THR A 160 -0.52 20.36 -4.80
C THR A 160 0.86 20.99 -4.64
N THR A 161 1.37 21.61 -5.71
CA THR A 161 2.57 22.45 -5.70
C THR A 161 2.17 23.91 -5.70
N GLY A 162 2.50 24.66 -4.65
CA GLY A 162 2.18 26.08 -4.56
C GLY A 162 0.82 26.40 -3.95
N ALA A 163 0.33 27.61 -4.19
CA ALA A 163 -0.93 28.09 -3.65
C ALA A 163 -2.14 27.45 -4.37
N LEU A 164 -3.17 27.16 -3.61
CA LEU A 164 -4.43 26.67 -4.18
C LEU A 164 -5.07 27.71 -5.09
N ALA A 165 -5.59 27.28 -6.22
CA ALA A 165 -6.38 28.13 -7.11
C ALA A 165 -7.81 28.31 -6.57
N ASP A 166 -8.50 29.39 -7.00
CA ASP A 166 -9.92 29.58 -6.68
C ASP A 166 -10.81 28.47 -7.26
N ASP A 167 -10.39 27.86 -8.36
CA ASP A 167 -11.00 26.71 -9.00
C ASP A 167 -10.09 25.48 -8.80
N PRO A 168 -10.48 24.48 -7.99
CA PRO A 168 -9.65 23.30 -7.70
C PRO A 168 -9.22 22.49 -8.92
N THR A 169 -9.91 22.65 -10.05
CA THR A 169 -9.51 21.98 -11.31
C THR A 169 -8.27 22.59 -11.96
N LYS A 170 -7.81 23.72 -11.43
CA LYS A 170 -6.63 24.46 -11.88
C LYS A 170 -5.46 24.37 -10.91
N ASP A 171 -5.58 23.59 -9.85
CA ASP A 171 -4.48 23.33 -8.94
C ASP A 171 -3.35 22.58 -9.64
N ASP A 172 -2.12 23.03 -9.41
CA ASP A 172 -0.93 22.32 -9.88
C ASP A 172 -0.69 21.10 -8.98
N LEU A 173 -1.01 19.92 -9.49
CA LEU A 173 -0.87 18.66 -8.75
C LEU A 173 0.56 18.14 -8.84
N MET A 174 1.12 17.70 -7.71
CA MET A 174 2.46 17.13 -7.64
C MET A 174 2.54 15.76 -8.32
N ILE A 175 1.51 14.94 -8.15
CA ILE A 175 1.33 13.66 -8.82
C ILE A 175 -0.12 13.54 -9.32
N ARG A 176 -0.42 12.54 -10.13
CA ARG A 176 -1.79 12.33 -10.63
C ARG A 176 -2.78 12.16 -9.49
N PRO A 177 -3.99 12.77 -9.54
CA PRO A 177 -4.95 12.72 -8.45
C PRO A 177 -5.64 11.35 -8.34
N TYR A 178 -5.82 10.67 -9.45
CA TYR A 178 -6.46 9.36 -9.54
C TYR A 178 -5.95 8.58 -10.76
N LEU A 179 -6.26 7.30 -10.78
CA LEU A 179 -6.02 6.42 -11.92
C LEU A 179 -7.29 5.63 -12.22
N ILE A 180 -7.66 5.51 -13.49
CA ILE A 180 -8.64 4.53 -13.96
C ILE A 180 -7.86 3.50 -14.77
N GLN A 181 -7.81 2.27 -14.26
CA GLN A 181 -7.10 1.16 -14.88
C GLN A 181 -8.10 0.14 -15.42
N GLU A 182 -7.93 -0.27 -16.67
CA GLU A 182 -8.71 -1.35 -17.24
C GLU A 182 -8.03 -2.69 -16.94
N GLN A 183 -8.77 -3.59 -16.30
CA GLN A 183 -8.34 -4.94 -15.97
C GLN A 183 -9.20 -5.95 -16.70
N THR A 184 -8.57 -7.00 -17.22
CA THR A 184 -9.29 -8.14 -17.76
C THR A 184 -9.63 -9.09 -16.63
N ILE A 185 -10.90 -9.19 -16.27
CA ILE A 185 -11.40 -10.05 -15.20
C ILE A 185 -12.00 -11.31 -15.81
N THR A 186 -11.61 -12.46 -15.26
CA THR A 186 -12.10 -13.78 -15.67
C THR A 186 -13.18 -14.25 -14.68
N ASP A 187 -14.36 -14.65 -15.18
CA ASP A 187 -15.46 -15.17 -14.38
C ASP A 187 -15.32 -16.67 -14.06
N GLY A 188 -16.31 -17.25 -13.36
CA GLY A 188 -16.31 -18.65 -12.97
C GLY A 188 -16.45 -19.63 -14.13
N ASP A 189 -16.99 -19.18 -15.26
CA ASP A 189 -17.13 -19.94 -16.50
C ASP A 189 -15.90 -19.79 -17.42
N GLY A 190 -14.92 -18.95 -17.03
CA GLY A 190 -13.70 -18.69 -17.80
C GLY A 190 -13.83 -17.59 -18.85
N ASN A 191 -14.96 -16.86 -18.90
CA ASN A 191 -15.13 -15.74 -19.81
C ASN A 191 -14.34 -14.53 -19.31
N LYS A 192 -13.78 -13.78 -20.25
CA LYS A 192 -12.97 -12.58 -19.95
C LYS A 192 -13.74 -11.31 -20.30
N SER A 193 -13.77 -10.37 -19.36
CA SER A 193 -14.43 -9.08 -19.54
C SER A 193 -13.55 -7.94 -19.06
N PRO A 194 -13.48 -6.82 -19.78
CA PRO A 194 -12.77 -5.63 -19.31
C PRO A 194 -13.60 -4.94 -18.20
N VAL A 195 -12.93 -4.59 -17.12
CA VAL A 195 -13.50 -3.86 -15.99
C VAL A 195 -12.62 -2.65 -15.70
N LYS A 196 -13.21 -1.47 -15.55
CA LYS A 196 -12.50 -0.26 -15.16
C LYS A 196 -12.51 -0.14 -13.65
N ILE A 197 -11.33 -0.02 -13.05
CA ILE A 197 -11.12 0.13 -11.62
C ILE A 197 -10.51 1.50 -11.38
N GLY A 198 -11.17 2.32 -10.53
CA GLY A 198 -10.68 3.64 -10.15
C GLY A 198 -9.91 3.58 -8.83
N PHE A 199 -8.76 4.26 -8.79
CA PHE A 199 -7.94 4.45 -7.60
C PHE A 199 -7.80 5.93 -7.32
N ILE A 200 -7.95 6.32 -6.06
CA ILE A 200 -7.72 7.67 -5.58
C ILE A 200 -7.00 7.59 -4.22
N GLY A 201 -5.99 8.42 -4.02
CA GLY A 201 -5.21 8.48 -2.78
C GLY A 201 -5.34 9.85 -2.11
N PHE A 202 -5.10 9.88 -0.82
CA PHE A 202 -5.05 11.10 -0.02
C PHE A 202 -3.95 11.00 1.03
N VAL A 203 -3.32 12.14 1.33
CA VAL A 203 -2.41 12.30 2.47
C VAL A 203 -3.01 13.21 3.52
N PRO A 204 -2.64 13.06 4.81
CA PRO A 204 -3.12 13.96 5.84
C PRO A 204 -2.52 15.36 5.65
N PRO A 205 -3.26 16.45 5.94
CA PRO A 205 -2.77 17.82 5.75
C PRO A 205 -1.58 18.18 6.67
N GLN A 206 -1.34 17.39 7.71
CA GLN A 206 -0.24 17.56 8.65
C GLN A 206 1.14 17.42 8.00
N ILE A 207 1.26 16.80 6.83
CA ILE A 207 2.53 16.72 6.06
C ILE A 207 3.16 18.09 5.81
N MET A 208 2.36 19.18 5.85
CA MET A 208 2.84 20.54 5.67
C MET A 208 3.65 21.09 6.86
N VAL A 209 3.65 20.41 7.99
CA VAL A 209 4.31 20.84 9.25
C VAL A 209 5.20 19.78 9.88
N TRP A 210 5.42 18.68 9.19
CA TRP A 210 6.27 17.56 9.62
C TRP A 210 7.64 17.61 8.96
#